data_272cc2adeff43f01c7c4c779ec9fa414
#
_entry.id   272cc2adeff43f01c7c4c779ec9fa414
#
_cell.length_a   1.000
_cell.length_b   1.000
_cell.length_c   1.000
_cell.angle_alpha   90.00
_cell.angle_beta   90.00
_cell.angle_gamma   90.00
#
_symmetry.space_group_name_H-M   'P 1'
#
loop_
_entity.id
_entity.type
_entity.pdbx_description
1 polymer ?
#
loop_
_entity_poly.entity_id
_entity_poly.type
_entity_poly.pdbx_seq_one_letter_code
_entity_poly.pdbx_strand_id
1 'polypeptide(L)'
;MRYGEIGGHKTYLSSLDVRTLGVAGGSMIRVENGKITDVGPRSAHIAGLPYEIFSEKLENPQMELIAPLKDDEPAFVVVSGSGGRKVSLTLAGAANLLGSVPEGDYAYSREKENARVAWQALGDAIGLSAEETAKQAMDIASEKIWEIVSRLIEEYKLSPELLCLAGGGGSGGVVVPYLGQMKNVQWKIVKNAPIISTIGVAMAMVREVVERTVVNPTDSDMKSIRHEALEQVMKSGAKEATVEIAIEYDKKTNILRICIHRRLSKVWQ
;
A
#
# COMPACT_ATOMS: atom_id res chain seq x y z
N MET A 1 -3.04 -19.54 2.71
CA MET A 1 -3.26 -18.56 3.80
C MET A 1 -2.38 -18.94 4.97
N ARG A 2 -1.76 -17.99 5.62
CA ARG A 2 -0.99 -18.16 6.87
C ARG A 2 -1.63 -17.30 7.95
N TYR A 3 -1.33 -17.56 9.20
CA TYR A 3 -1.68 -16.63 10.27
C TYR A 3 -0.85 -15.36 10.07
N GLY A 4 -1.55 -14.23 9.95
CA GLY A 4 -0.91 -12.94 9.72
C GLY A 4 -0.02 -12.51 10.87
N GLU A 5 1.01 -11.72 10.59
CA GLU A 5 1.88 -11.12 11.58
C GLU A 5 1.70 -9.60 11.55
N ILE A 6 1.46 -8.99 12.71
CA ILE A 6 1.28 -7.55 12.86
C ILE A 6 2.25 -7.06 13.93
N GLY A 7 3.15 -6.15 13.55
CA GLY A 7 4.13 -5.60 14.49
C GLY A 7 5.06 -6.64 15.13
N GLY A 8 5.41 -7.71 14.42
CA GLY A 8 6.24 -8.81 14.93
C GLY A 8 5.48 -9.86 15.74
N HIS A 9 4.17 -9.71 15.93
CA HIS A 9 3.33 -10.64 16.67
C HIS A 9 2.47 -11.49 15.71
N LYS A 10 2.55 -12.81 15.82
CA LYS A 10 1.67 -13.72 15.09
C LYS A 10 0.24 -13.58 15.58
N THR A 11 -0.68 -13.43 14.66
CA THR A 11 -2.12 -13.40 14.93
C THR A 11 -2.75 -14.74 14.63
N TYR A 12 -3.90 -15.03 15.24
CA TYR A 12 -4.70 -16.21 14.90
C TYR A 12 -5.64 -15.98 13.71
N LEU A 13 -5.53 -14.82 13.04
CA LEU A 13 -6.33 -14.48 11.86
C LEU A 13 -5.65 -15.04 10.61
N SER A 14 -6.33 -15.96 9.92
CA SER A 14 -5.89 -16.43 8.61
C SER A 14 -6.13 -15.34 7.58
N SER A 15 -5.09 -14.75 7.07
CA SER A 15 -5.13 -13.65 6.10
C SER A 15 -4.08 -13.82 5.01
N LEU A 16 -4.10 -12.93 4.02
CA LEU A 16 -2.93 -12.75 3.16
C LEU A 16 -1.77 -12.26 4.03
N ASP A 17 -0.56 -12.68 3.69
CA ASP A 17 0.64 -12.13 4.34
C ASP A 17 0.84 -10.69 3.84
N VAL A 18 0.65 -9.73 4.75
CA VAL A 18 0.75 -8.31 4.46
C VAL A 18 1.91 -7.73 5.27
N ARG A 19 2.84 -7.10 4.56
CA ARG A 19 3.93 -6.34 5.16
C ARG A 19 3.66 -4.85 4.95
N THR A 20 3.65 -4.09 6.03
CA THR A 20 3.39 -2.66 5.98
C THR A 20 4.68 -1.88 6.09
N LEU A 21 4.85 -0.92 5.19
CA LEU A 21 5.98 0.01 5.18
C LEU A 21 5.44 1.43 5.00
N GLY A 22 5.99 2.37 5.76
CA GLY A 22 5.60 3.79 5.68
C GLY A 22 6.18 4.51 4.46
N VAL A 23 6.07 3.90 3.26
CA VAL A 23 6.56 4.48 2.00
C VAL A 23 5.46 4.37 0.93
N ALA A 24 5.09 5.51 0.36
CA ALA A 24 4.10 5.62 -0.71
C ALA A 24 4.35 6.90 -1.53
N GLY A 25 3.54 7.16 -2.57
CA GLY A 25 3.69 8.33 -3.42
C GLY A 25 3.72 9.67 -2.69
N GLY A 26 2.98 9.81 -1.59
CA GLY A 26 2.95 11.02 -0.77
C GLY A 26 4.00 11.10 0.33
N SER A 27 4.94 10.15 0.41
CA SER A 27 5.98 10.15 1.45
C SER A 27 6.90 11.36 1.32
N MET A 28 7.12 12.00 2.47
CA MET A 28 7.99 13.18 2.60
C MET A 28 9.46 12.75 2.66
N ILE A 29 10.32 13.65 2.22
CA ILE A 29 11.77 13.46 2.20
C ILE A 29 12.35 13.93 3.54
N ARG A 30 13.20 13.12 4.13
CA ARG A 30 13.90 13.44 5.37
C ARG A 30 15.34 13.81 5.09
N VAL A 31 15.78 14.94 5.69
CA VAL A 31 17.14 15.46 5.52
C VAL A 31 17.77 15.71 6.88
N GLU A 32 18.97 15.20 7.07
CA GLU A 32 19.81 15.45 8.25
C GLU A 32 21.24 15.71 7.82
N ASN A 33 21.87 16.69 8.45
CA ASN A 33 23.27 17.06 8.17
C ASN A 33 23.57 17.30 6.67
N GLY A 34 22.63 17.93 5.96
CA GLY A 34 22.76 18.24 4.54
C GLY A 34 22.72 17.03 3.60
N LYS A 35 22.10 15.93 4.02
CA LYS A 35 21.92 14.72 3.20
C LYS A 35 20.50 14.17 3.33
N ILE A 36 19.98 13.58 2.27
CA ILE A 36 18.77 12.80 2.35
C ILE A 36 19.09 11.53 3.11
N THR A 37 18.44 11.34 4.26
CA THR A 37 18.68 10.18 5.14
C THR A 37 17.57 9.14 5.05
N ASP A 38 16.35 9.56 4.74
CA ASP A 38 15.22 8.66 4.68
C ASP A 38 14.06 9.24 3.82
N VAL A 39 13.09 8.39 3.50
CA VAL A 39 11.82 8.73 2.86
C VAL A 39 10.68 8.11 3.65
N GLY A 40 9.69 8.93 4.02
CA GLY A 40 8.65 8.56 4.98
C GLY A 40 9.18 8.52 6.43
N PRO A 41 8.45 7.92 7.38
CA PRO A 41 7.09 7.39 7.24
C PRO A 41 6.01 8.48 7.19
N ARG A 42 6.36 9.74 7.34
CA ARG A 42 5.41 10.86 7.22
C ARG A 42 5.06 11.13 5.78
N SER A 43 3.84 11.54 5.55
CA SER A 43 3.34 11.92 4.23
C SER A 43 2.91 13.38 4.22
N ALA A 44 2.96 14.02 3.06
CA ALA A 44 2.45 15.36 2.84
C ALA A 44 1.00 15.53 3.33
N HIS A 45 0.20 14.48 3.19
CA HIS A 45 -1.19 14.48 3.65
C HIS A 45 -1.31 14.64 5.17
N ILE A 46 -0.47 13.95 5.94
CA ILE A 46 -0.40 14.09 7.41
C ILE A 46 0.03 15.50 7.79
N ALA A 47 0.96 16.08 7.05
CA ALA A 47 1.43 17.44 7.26
C ALA A 47 0.42 18.52 6.79
N GLY A 48 -0.68 18.13 6.13
CA GLY A 48 -1.66 19.07 5.56
C GLY A 48 -1.11 19.87 4.39
N LEU A 49 -0.11 19.36 3.67
CA LEU A 49 0.59 20.04 2.58
C LEU A 49 0.22 19.45 1.22
N PRO A 50 0.07 20.29 0.18
CA PRO A 50 -0.07 19.79 -1.17
C PRO A 50 1.25 19.22 -1.69
N TYR A 51 1.15 18.32 -2.68
CA TYR A 51 2.30 17.78 -3.39
C TYR A 51 2.80 18.80 -4.40
N GLU A 52 4.10 18.96 -4.48
CA GLU A 52 4.76 19.89 -5.40
C GLU A 52 4.38 19.63 -6.87
N ILE A 53 4.28 18.35 -7.26
CA ILE A 53 4.01 17.95 -8.65
C ILE A 53 2.59 18.32 -9.11
N PHE A 54 1.63 18.40 -8.20
CA PHE A 54 0.23 18.75 -8.50
C PHE A 54 -0.14 20.19 -8.10
N SER A 55 0.87 20.97 -7.72
CA SER A 55 0.72 22.38 -7.33
C SER A 55 1.16 23.30 -8.45
N GLU A 56 0.76 24.56 -8.39
CA GLU A 56 1.31 25.60 -9.25
C GLU A 56 2.80 25.83 -8.94
N LYS A 57 3.54 26.24 -9.97
CA LYS A 57 4.98 26.56 -9.86
C LYS A 57 5.22 27.59 -8.76
N LEU A 58 6.21 27.29 -7.92
CA LEU A 58 6.68 28.22 -6.89
C LEU A 58 7.58 29.28 -7.50
N GLU A 59 7.40 30.52 -7.04
CA GLU A 59 8.31 31.62 -7.31
C GLU A 59 9.26 31.80 -6.11
N ASN A 60 10.55 31.99 -6.38
CA ASN A 60 11.60 32.14 -5.37
C ASN A 60 11.55 31.01 -4.31
N PRO A 61 11.68 29.74 -4.71
CA PRO A 61 11.54 28.61 -3.82
C PRO A 61 12.62 28.62 -2.74
N GLN A 62 12.21 28.36 -1.49
CA GLN A 62 13.10 28.24 -0.33
C GLN A 62 12.81 26.92 0.39
N MET A 63 13.83 26.14 0.65
CA MET A 63 13.74 24.92 1.42
C MET A 63 13.67 25.23 2.92
N GLU A 64 12.79 24.56 3.62
CA GLU A 64 12.70 24.58 5.08
C GLU A 64 12.47 23.15 5.61
N LEU A 65 12.88 22.91 6.85
CA LEU A 65 12.63 21.64 7.55
C LEU A 65 11.53 21.83 8.56
N ILE A 66 10.58 20.91 8.58
CA ILE A 66 9.46 20.90 9.52
C ILE A 66 9.36 19.60 10.31
N ALA A 67 8.66 19.67 11.43
CA ALA A 67 8.13 18.52 12.17
C ALA A 67 6.65 18.33 11.79
N PRO A 68 6.28 17.33 10.98
CA PRO A 68 4.88 17.13 10.56
C PRO A 68 3.90 16.88 11.70
N LEU A 69 4.37 16.27 12.78
CA LEU A 69 3.61 16.06 14.02
C LEU A 69 4.38 16.63 15.22
N LYS A 70 3.66 16.84 16.32
CA LYS A 70 4.20 17.46 17.53
C LYS A 70 5.44 16.78 18.10
N ASP A 71 5.53 15.47 17.96
CA ASP A 71 6.62 14.65 18.51
C ASP A 71 7.69 14.28 17.46
N ASP A 72 7.59 14.83 16.25
CA ASP A 72 8.59 14.63 15.22
C ASP A 72 9.75 15.63 15.37
N GLU A 73 10.90 15.25 14.89
CA GLU A 73 12.02 16.17 14.69
C GLU A 73 11.82 17.02 13.42
N PRO A 74 12.30 18.26 13.38
CA PRO A 74 12.22 19.11 12.20
C PRO A 74 13.23 18.67 11.12
N ALA A 75 12.95 17.53 10.49
CA ALA A 75 13.82 16.90 9.49
C ALA A 75 13.13 16.70 8.12
N PHE A 76 11.84 17.01 8.01
CA PHE A 76 11.06 16.77 6.79
C PHE A 76 11.04 18.00 5.89
N VAL A 77 11.35 17.79 4.61
CA VAL A 77 11.53 18.87 3.64
C VAL A 77 10.19 19.42 3.18
N VAL A 78 10.09 20.74 3.25
CA VAL A 78 9.02 21.57 2.67
C VAL A 78 9.68 22.66 1.86
N VAL A 79 9.05 23.05 0.76
CA VAL A 79 9.50 24.17 -0.05
C VAL A 79 8.43 25.25 -0.01
N SER A 80 8.83 26.44 0.39
CA SER A 80 7.98 27.64 0.38
C SER A 80 8.32 28.54 -0.80
N GLY A 81 7.30 29.19 -1.36
CA GLY A 81 7.45 30.20 -2.41
C GLY A 81 6.99 31.57 -1.97
N SER A 82 7.16 32.55 -2.84
CA SER A 82 6.63 33.89 -2.67
C SER A 82 5.14 33.85 -2.34
N GLY A 83 4.68 34.72 -1.43
CA GLY A 83 3.27 34.75 -0.98
C GLY A 83 2.92 33.69 0.08
N GLY A 84 3.90 32.97 0.63
CA GLY A 84 3.71 32.03 1.75
C GLY A 84 3.13 30.68 1.34
N ARG A 85 3.01 30.38 0.05
CA ARG A 85 2.59 29.04 -0.42
C ARG A 85 3.65 28.01 -0.05
N LYS A 86 3.23 26.88 0.49
CA LYS A 86 4.11 25.76 0.86
C LYS A 86 3.68 24.47 0.18
N VAL A 87 4.65 23.68 -0.25
CA VAL A 87 4.46 22.35 -0.82
C VAL A 87 5.42 21.37 -0.17
N SER A 88 5.04 20.10 -0.11
CA SER A 88 5.93 19.04 0.31
C SER A 88 6.60 18.40 -0.89
N LEU A 89 7.91 18.13 -0.80
CA LEU A 89 8.56 17.20 -1.71
C LEU A 89 8.06 15.80 -1.43
N THR A 90 7.72 15.06 -2.48
CA THR A 90 7.09 13.74 -2.39
C THR A 90 7.71 12.75 -3.37
N LEU A 91 7.57 11.45 -3.11
CA LEU A 91 7.98 10.44 -4.10
C LEU A 91 7.20 10.57 -5.41
N ALA A 92 5.94 11.03 -5.38
CA ALA A 92 5.17 11.26 -6.60
C ALA A 92 5.84 12.32 -7.48
N GLY A 93 6.35 13.39 -6.88
CA GLY A 93 7.10 14.40 -7.61
C GLY A 93 8.42 13.89 -8.14
N ALA A 94 9.19 13.19 -7.31
CA ALA A 94 10.46 12.58 -7.72
C ALA A 94 10.27 11.64 -8.93
N ALA A 95 9.31 10.73 -8.84
CA ALA A 95 9.04 9.77 -9.91
C ALA A 95 8.57 10.42 -11.22
N ASN A 96 7.73 11.47 -11.13
CA ASN A 96 7.33 12.25 -12.30
C ASN A 96 8.49 13.02 -12.91
N LEU A 97 9.32 13.66 -12.09
CA LEU A 97 10.50 14.41 -12.55
C LEU A 97 11.45 13.50 -13.31
N LEU A 98 11.69 12.29 -12.80
CA LEU A 98 12.52 11.26 -13.44
C LEU A 98 11.86 10.56 -14.64
N GLY A 99 10.56 10.80 -14.85
CA GLY A 99 9.82 10.17 -15.96
C GLY A 99 9.52 8.70 -15.76
N SER A 100 9.54 8.20 -14.54
CA SER A 100 9.26 6.78 -14.23
C SER A 100 7.77 6.46 -14.07
N VAL A 101 6.91 7.47 -13.86
CA VAL A 101 5.46 7.28 -13.81
C VAL A 101 4.92 7.07 -15.23
N PRO A 102 4.22 5.97 -15.51
CA PRO A 102 3.66 5.71 -16.84
C PRO A 102 2.64 6.78 -17.25
N GLU A 103 2.67 7.18 -18.52
CA GLU A 103 1.66 8.10 -19.07
C GLU A 103 0.26 7.47 -18.96
N GLY A 104 -0.70 8.25 -18.46
CA GLY A 104 -2.07 7.79 -18.20
C GLY A 104 -2.28 7.13 -16.84
N ASP A 105 -1.23 6.96 -16.03
CA ASP A 105 -1.39 6.58 -14.61
C ASP A 105 -2.05 7.71 -13.82
N TYR A 106 -2.75 7.34 -12.74
CA TYR A 106 -3.40 8.31 -11.84
C TYR A 106 -2.43 9.33 -11.25
N ALA A 107 -1.20 8.91 -10.97
CA ALA A 107 -0.16 9.76 -10.39
C ALA A 107 0.67 10.51 -11.44
N TYR A 108 0.37 10.35 -12.73
CA TYR A 108 1.13 11.00 -13.80
C TYR A 108 0.81 12.49 -13.91
N SER A 109 1.85 13.29 -14.08
CA SER A 109 1.75 14.72 -14.42
C SER A 109 2.57 15.04 -15.68
N ARG A 110 1.98 15.81 -16.58
CA ARG A 110 2.71 16.38 -17.72
C ARG A 110 3.58 17.55 -17.31
N GLU A 111 3.08 18.34 -16.35
CA GLU A 111 3.74 19.54 -15.83
C GLU A 111 4.80 19.16 -14.79
N LYS A 112 6.03 18.98 -15.27
CA LYS A 112 7.16 18.58 -14.42
C LYS A 112 7.96 19.75 -13.86
N GLU A 113 7.76 20.92 -14.42
CA GLU A 113 8.52 22.13 -14.05
C GLU A 113 8.24 22.56 -12.60
N ASN A 114 7.03 22.32 -12.11
CA ASN A 114 6.68 22.58 -10.72
C ASN A 114 7.52 21.73 -9.76
N ALA A 115 7.63 20.43 -10.03
CA ALA A 115 8.48 19.54 -9.28
C ALA A 115 9.95 19.93 -9.43
N ARG A 116 10.44 20.19 -10.66
CA ARG A 116 11.84 20.57 -10.91
C ARG A 116 12.26 21.75 -10.04
N VAL A 117 11.48 22.81 -10.01
CA VAL A 117 11.79 24.01 -9.23
C VAL A 117 11.83 23.72 -7.73
N ALA A 118 10.88 22.92 -7.22
CA ALA A 118 10.84 22.55 -5.81
C ALA A 118 11.99 21.59 -5.43
N TRP A 119 12.29 20.61 -6.27
CA TRP A 119 13.39 19.68 -6.05
C TRP A 119 14.76 20.35 -6.18
N GLN A 120 14.90 21.38 -7.04
CA GLN A 120 16.12 22.17 -7.15
C GLN A 120 16.41 22.94 -5.86
N ALA A 121 15.38 23.45 -5.15
CA ALA A 121 15.59 24.12 -3.87
C ALA A 121 16.23 23.19 -2.80
N LEU A 122 15.89 21.91 -2.78
CA LEU A 122 16.59 20.92 -1.97
C LEU A 122 17.99 20.63 -2.57
N GLY A 123 18.07 20.47 -3.88
CA GLY A 123 19.34 20.23 -4.59
C GLY A 123 20.38 21.29 -4.30
N ASP A 124 20.01 22.55 -4.33
CA ASP A 124 20.90 23.68 -4.02
C ASP A 124 21.45 23.61 -2.58
N ALA A 125 20.62 23.13 -1.64
CA ALA A 125 21.03 22.99 -0.25
C ALA A 125 22.00 21.81 -0.01
N ILE A 126 21.99 20.79 -0.87
CA ILE A 126 22.82 19.58 -0.72
C ILE A 126 23.88 19.42 -1.83
N GLY A 127 23.95 20.36 -2.77
CA GLY A 127 24.95 20.39 -3.83
C GLY A 127 24.67 19.45 -5.01
N LEU A 128 23.40 19.21 -5.34
CA LEU A 128 22.94 18.33 -6.42
C LEU A 128 21.96 19.04 -7.36
N SER A 129 21.75 18.49 -8.55
CA SER A 129 20.64 18.88 -9.42
C SER A 129 19.31 18.36 -8.90
N ALA A 130 18.20 18.91 -9.41
CA ALA A 130 16.86 18.45 -9.08
C ALA A 130 16.67 16.95 -9.36
N GLU A 131 17.16 16.48 -10.51
CA GLU A 131 17.06 15.09 -10.94
C GLU A 131 17.91 14.16 -10.08
N GLU A 132 19.14 14.54 -9.74
CA GLU A 132 20.00 13.74 -8.86
C GLU A 132 19.42 13.64 -7.45
N THR A 133 18.86 14.73 -6.95
CA THR A 133 18.16 14.77 -5.65
C THR A 133 16.92 13.87 -5.65
N ALA A 134 16.10 13.97 -6.67
CA ALA A 134 14.92 13.12 -6.85
C ALA A 134 15.31 11.63 -6.98
N LYS A 135 16.37 11.36 -7.74
CA LYS A 135 16.89 9.99 -7.90
C LYS A 135 17.36 9.40 -6.56
N GLN A 136 18.11 10.18 -5.77
CA GLN A 136 18.56 9.72 -4.46
C GLN A 136 17.40 9.36 -3.53
N ALA A 137 16.33 10.16 -3.52
CA ALA A 137 15.13 9.87 -2.74
C ALA A 137 14.42 8.59 -3.23
N MET A 138 14.30 8.41 -4.54
CA MET A 138 13.71 7.21 -5.13
C MET A 138 14.54 5.95 -4.85
N ASP A 139 15.87 6.07 -4.90
CA ASP A 139 16.77 4.96 -4.58
C ASP A 139 16.60 4.52 -3.11
N ILE A 140 16.62 5.46 -2.16
CA ILE A 140 16.42 5.18 -0.73
C ILE A 140 15.07 4.49 -0.48
N ALA A 141 14.01 5.03 -1.05
CA ALA A 141 12.67 4.45 -0.92
C ALA A 141 12.60 3.04 -1.51
N SER A 142 13.20 2.84 -2.68
CA SER A 142 13.22 1.57 -3.39
C SER A 142 14.03 0.50 -2.65
N GLU A 143 15.16 0.84 -2.05
CA GLU A 143 15.93 -0.10 -1.24
C GLU A 143 15.16 -0.54 0.00
N LYS A 144 14.50 0.37 0.70
CA LYS A 144 13.64 0.02 1.84
C LYS A 144 12.52 -0.96 1.45
N ILE A 145 11.89 -0.75 0.30
CA ILE A 145 10.84 -1.64 -0.20
C ILE A 145 11.44 -2.98 -0.60
N TRP A 146 12.59 -2.95 -1.29
CA TRP A 146 13.25 -4.16 -1.77
C TRP A 146 13.73 -5.07 -0.63
N GLU A 147 14.11 -4.52 0.49
CA GLU A 147 14.44 -5.31 1.68
C GLU A 147 13.28 -6.21 2.11
N ILE A 148 12.05 -5.67 2.12
CA ILE A 148 10.85 -6.44 2.45
C ILE A 148 10.52 -7.45 1.35
N VAL A 149 10.62 -7.04 0.08
CA VAL A 149 10.37 -7.92 -1.07
C VAL A 149 11.34 -9.10 -1.07
N SER A 150 12.63 -8.85 -0.81
CA SER A 150 13.67 -9.89 -0.73
C SER A 150 13.36 -10.91 0.38
N ARG A 151 12.95 -10.45 1.55
CA ARG A 151 12.52 -11.34 2.65
C ARG A 151 11.32 -12.22 2.24
N LEU A 152 10.33 -11.65 1.54
CA LEU A 152 9.20 -12.43 1.03
C LEU A 152 9.63 -13.46 -0.02
N ILE A 153 10.55 -13.11 -0.91
CA ILE A 153 11.12 -14.05 -1.89
C ILE A 153 11.76 -15.23 -1.18
N GLU A 154 12.58 -14.99 -0.16
CA GLU A 154 13.24 -16.04 0.62
C GLU A 154 12.25 -16.90 1.42
N GLU A 155 11.33 -16.25 2.16
CA GLU A 155 10.33 -16.94 3.00
C GLU A 155 9.41 -17.86 2.18
N TYR A 156 9.02 -17.41 0.98
CA TYR A 156 8.12 -18.17 0.10
C TYR A 156 8.86 -18.99 -0.94
N LYS A 157 10.19 -18.93 -0.98
CA LYS A 157 11.04 -19.62 -1.95
C LYS A 157 10.59 -19.35 -3.39
N LEU A 158 10.29 -18.07 -3.67
CA LEU A 158 9.84 -17.66 -5.00
C LEU A 158 11.00 -17.74 -6.00
N SER A 159 10.70 -18.20 -7.20
CA SER A 159 11.67 -18.15 -8.31
C SER A 159 11.84 -16.71 -8.77
N PRO A 160 13.07 -16.13 -8.74
CA PRO A 160 13.31 -14.77 -9.21
C PRO A 160 12.91 -14.55 -10.67
N GLU A 161 13.03 -15.60 -11.50
CA GLU A 161 12.71 -15.57 -12.94
C GLU A 161 11.21 -15.39 -13.21
N LEU A 162 10.36 -15.80 -12.27
CA LEU A 162 8.90 -15.68 -12.34
C LEU A 162 8.35 -14.50 -11.55
N LEU A 163 9.24 -13.73 -10.91
CA LEU A 163 8.84 -12.59 -10.10
C LEU A 163 8.28 -11.47 -10.99
N CYS A 164 7.08 -11.02 -10.66
CA CYS A 164 6.46 -9.85 -11.26
C CYS A 164 5.89 -8.94 -10.16
N LEU A 165 6.36 -7.70 -10.10
CA LEU A 165 5.82 -6.70 -9.19
C LEU A 165 4.49 -6.17 -9.74
N ALA A 166 3.45 -6.16 -8.95
CA ALA A 166 2.14 -5.63 -9.34
C ALA A 166 1.80 -4.39 -8.50
N GLY A 167 1.66 -3.24 -9.15
CA GLY A 167 1.28 -1.97 -8.52
C GLY A 167 -0.22 -1.77 -8.48
N GLY A 168 -0.76 -1.46 -7.31
CA GLY A 168 -2.15 -1.07 -7.09
C GLY A 168 -2.26 0.11 -6.14
N GLY A 169 -3.45 0.72 -6.05
CA GLY A 169 -3.65 1.96 -5.30
C GLY A 169 -3.11 3.19 -6.03
N GLY A 170 -3.33 4.37 -5.46
CA GLY A 170 -2.91 5.64 -6.06
C GLY A 170 -1.40 5.85 -6.18
N SER A 171 -0.59 5.04 -5.49
CA SER A 171 0.88 5.13 -5.51
C SER A 171 1.56 4.02 -6.30
N GLY A 172 0.79 3.08 -6.87
CA GLY A 172 1.35 1.95 -7.60
C GLY A 172 2.25 2.39 -8.76
N GLY A 173 1.78 3.37 -9.56
CA GLY A 173 2.52 3.94 -10.68
C GLY A 173 3.72 4.78 -10.30
N VAL A 174 3.81 5.24 -9.04
CA VAL A 174 4.96 6.00 -8.53
C VAL A 174 6.13 5.06 -8.20
N VAL A 175 5.85 4.00 -7.49
CA VAL A 175 6.89 3.17 -6.85
C VAL A 175 7.30 1.98 -7.72
N VAL A 176 6.31 1.25 -8.23
CA VAL A 176 6.55 -0.07 -8.85
C VAL A 176 7.36 -0.01 -10.14
N PRO A 177 7.14 0.95 -11.06
CA PRO A 177 7.95 1.06 -12.28
C PRO A 177 9.42 1.32 -11.97
N TYR A 178 9.70 2.28 -11.10
CA TYR A 178 11.06 2.62 -10.73
C TYR A 178 11.79 1.45 -10.05
N LEU A 179 11.14 0.83 -9.07
CA LEU A 179 11.68 -0.33 -8.37
C LEU A 179 11.95 -1.50 -9.32
N GLY A 180 11.00 -1.80 -10.22
CA GLY A 180 11.14 -2.86 -11.21
C GLY A 180 12.31 -2.63 -12.15
N GLN A 181 12.51 -1.39 -12.64
CA GLN A 181 13.65 -1.02 -13.46
C GLN A 181 14.96 -1.10 -12.67
N MET A 182 15.01 -0.54 -11.46
CA MET A 182 16.19 -0.53 -10.61
C MET A 182 16.68 -1.95 -10.26
N LYS A 183 15.75 -2.87 -10.01
CA LYS A 183 16.06 -4.26 -9.63
C LYS A 183 16.03 -5.25 -10.79
N ASN A 184 15.79 -4.78 -12.01
CA ASN A 184 15.64 -5.59 -13.21
C ASN A 184 14.61 -6.72 -13.03
N VAL A 185 13.45 -6.38 -12.47
CA VAL A 185 12.32 -7.28 -12.22
C VAL A 185 11.12 -6.85 -13.06
N GLN A 186 10.39 -7.80 -13.63
CA GLN A 186 9.16 -7.51 -14.34
C GLN A 186 8.14 -6.80 -13.45
N TRP A 187 7.42 -5.87 -14.00
CA TRP A 187 6.41 -5.13 -13.27
C TRP A 187 5.19 -4.80 -14.14
N LYS A 188 4.09 -4.54 -13.47
CA LYS A 188 2.85 -4.05 -14.09
C LYS A 188 2.03 -3.21 -13.11
N ILE A 189 1.25 -2.29 -13.65
CA ILE A 189 0.20 -1.61 -12.91
C ILE A 189 -1.12 -2.34 -13.19
N VAL A 190 -1.82 -2.73 -12.14
CA VAL A 190 -3.08 -3.47 -12.30
C VAL A 190 -4.17 -2.57 -12.88
N LYS A 191 -5.09 -3.17 -13.64
CA LYS A 191 -6.26 -2.45 -14.16
C LYS A 191 -7.06 -1.85 -13.01
N ASN A 192 -7.50 -0.61 -13.15
CA ASN A 192 -8.23 0.14 -12.11
C ASN A 192 -7.41 0.33 -10.80
N ALA A 193 -6.08 0.41 -10.90
CA ALA A 193 -5.18 0.55 -9.76
C ALA A 193 -5.63 1.58 -8.72
N PRO A 194 -6.05 2.82 -9.08
CA PRO A 194 -6.41 3.84 -8.09
C PRO A 194 -7.60 3.44 -7.19
N ILE A 195 -8.52 2.64 -7.70
CA ILE A 195 -9.74 2.23 -7.00
C ILE A 195 -9.79 0.73 -6.66
N ILE A 196 -8.67 0.03 -6.78
CA ILE A 196 -8.61 -1.43 -6.60
C ILE A 196 -9.07 -1.85 -5.19
N SER A 197 -8.76 -1.07 -4.17
CA SER A 197 -9.21 -1.33 -2.80
C SER A 197 -10.71 -1.20 -2.67
N THR A 198 -11.32 -0.18 -3.29
CA THR A 198 -12.78 0.01 -3.32
C THR A 198 -13.48 -1.13 -4.05
N ILE A 199 -12.91 -1.58 -5.18
CA ILE A 199 -13.39 -2.77 -5.91
C ILE A 199 -13.31 -3.99 -4.98
N GLY A 200 -12.19 -4.20 -4.29
CA GLY A 200 -12.02 -5.29 -3.35
C GLY A 200 -13.06 -5.27 -2.24
N VAL A 201 -13.33 -4.10 -1.64
CA VAL A 201 -14.38 -3.93 -0.62
C VAL A 201 -15.77 -4.22 -1.20
N ALA A 202 -16.08 -3.72 -2.40
CA ALA A 202 -17.36 -3.97 -3.05
C ALA A 202 -17.57 -5.46 -3.41
N MET A 203 -16.47 -6.18 -3.65
CA MET A 203 -16.48 -7.62 -3.91
C MET A 203 -16.34 -8.46 -2.63
N ALA A 204 -16.09 -7.84 -1.48
CA ALA A 204 -15.96 -8.56 -0.22
C ALA A 204 -17.26 -9.29 0.08
N MET A 205 -17.13 -10.59 0.29
CA MET A 205 -18.27 -11.44 0.66
C MET A 205 -18.37 -11.46 2.19
N VAL A 206 -19.61 -11.44 2.70
CA VAL A 206 -19.85 -11.77 4.09
C VAL A 206 -19.43 -13.23 4.27
N ARG A 207 -18.52 -13.48 5.20
CA ARG A 207 -18.05 -14.82 5.55
C ARG A 207 -18.22 -15.02 7.04
N GLU A 208 -18.91 -16.07 7.40
CA GLU A 208 -19.02 -16.54 8.78
C GLU A 208 -18.39 -17.93 8.88
N VAL A 209 -17.70 -18.18 9.99
CA VAL A 209 -17.09 -19.48 10.28
C VAL A 209 -17.51 -19.87 11.69
N VAL A 210 -18.19 -21.00 11.80
CA VAL A 210 -18.55 -21.60 13.09
C VAL A 210 -17.74 -22.89 13.26
N GLU A 211 -17.05 -22.99 14.38
CA GLU A 211 -16.24 -24.17 14.74
C GLU A 211 -16.72 -24.75 16.05
N ARG A 212 -16.78 -26.06 16.10
CA ARG A 212 -17.06 -26.83 17.32
C ARG A 212 -16.14 -28.05 17.41
N THR A 213 -15.68 -28.35 18.60
CA THR A 213 -15.00 -29.63 18.87
C THR A 213 -16.08 -30.69 19.11
N VAL A 214 -16.18 -31.65 18.20
CA VAL A 214 -17.17 -32.75 18.26
C VAL A 214 -16.45 -34.07 17.89
N VAL A 215 -16.48 -35.04 18.77
CA VAL A 215 -15.95 -36.37 18.49
C VAL A 215 -17.01 -37.19 17.76
N ASN A 216 -16.67 -37.64 16.54
CA ASN A 216 -17.57 -38.42 15.69
C ASN A 216 -18.93 -37.70 15.47
N PRO A 217 -18.96 -36.54 14.76
CA PRO A 217 -20.16 -35.75 14.58
C PRO A 217 -21.31 -36.55 13.95
N THR A 218 -22.50 -36.38 14.50
CA THR A 218 -23.73 -36.97 13.99
C THR A 218 -24.42 -36.04 12.99
N ASP A 219 -25.41 -36.54 12.26
CA ASP A 219 -26.24 -35.71 11.39
C ASP A 219 -26.95 -34.58 12.16
N SER A 220 -27.29 -34.82 13.43
CA SER A 220 -27.86 -33.80 14.31
C SER A 220 -26.88 -32.69 14.62
N ASP A 221 -25.62 -33.02 14.88
CA ASP A 221 -24.56 -32.03 15.13
C ASP A 221 -24.33 -31.19 13.88
N MET A 222 -24.30 -31.82 12.71
CA MET A 222 -24.14 -31.12 11.42
C MET A 222 -25.29 -30.15 11.14
N LYS A 223 -26.53 -30.56 11.42
CA LYS A 223 -27.72 -29.70 11.26
C LYS A 223 -27.70 -28.53 12.23
N SER A 224 -27.35 -28.78 13.50
CA SER A 224 -27.29 -27.77 14.54
C SER A 224 -26.27 -26.67 14.22
N ILE A 225 -25.04 -27.05 13.89
CA ILE A 225 -23.98 -26.09 13.60
C ILE A 225 -24.26 -25.34 12.28
N ARG A 226 -24.91 -25.99 11.29
CA ARG A 226 -25.35 -25.35 10.06
C ARG A 226 -26.41 -24.29 10.33
N HIS A 227 -27.37 -24.56 11.18
CA HIS A 227 -28.41 -23.61 11.54
C HIS A 227 -27.84 -22.38 12.24
N GLU A 228 -26.96 -22.59 13.21
CA GLU A 228 -26.27 -21.52 13.90
C GLU A 228 -25.46 -20.62 12.93
N ALA A 229 -24.69 -21.23 12.04
CA ALA A 229 -23.90 -20.50 11.07
C ALA A 229 -24.79 -19.71 10.08
N LEU A 230 -25.95 -20.26 9.66
CA LEU A 230 -26.93 -19.55 8.86
C LEU A 230 -27.50 -18.34 9.59
N GLU A 231 -27.88 -18.49 10.87
CA GLU A 231 -28.39 -17.37 11.66
C GLU A 231 -27.36 -16.24 11.78
N GLN A 232 -26.09 -16.58 12.02
CA GLN A 232 -25.01 -15.60 12.14
C GLN A 232 -24.80 -14.83 10.84
N VAL A 233 -24.72 -15.52 9.69
CA VAL A 233 -24.51 -14.86 8.41
C VAL A 233 -25.71 -14.00 7.98
N MET A 234 -26.93 -14.40 8.35
CA MET A 234 -28.15 -13.59 8.11
C MET A 234 -28.15 -12.33 9.00
N LYS A 235 -27.73 -12.41 10.27
CA LYS A 235 -27.55 -11.24 11.14
C LYS A 235 -26.52 -10.26 10.56
N SER A 236 -25.50 -10.79 9.87
CA SER A 236 -24.49 -9.98 9.15
C SER A 236 -24.98 -9.43 7.80
N GLY A 237 -26.29 -9.59 7.46
CA GLY A 237 -26.95 -8.99 6.30
C GLY A 237 -26.96 -9.83 5.02
N ALA A 238 -26.62 -11.11 5.08
CA ALA A 238 -26.78 -12.01 3.94
C ALA A 238 -28.25 -12.47 3.80
N LYS A 239 -28.65 -12.77 2.54
CA LYS A 239 -29.94 -13.41 2.27
C LYS A 239 -29.71 -14.92 2.12
N GLU A 240 -30.53 -15.75 2.74
CA GLU A 240 -30.38 -17.22 2.74
C GLU A 240 -30.19 -17.80 1.33
N ALA A 241 -30.97 -17.34 0.35
CA ALA A 241 -30.88 -17.79 -1.04
C ALA A 241 -29.54 -17.46 -1.74
N THR A 242 -28.68 -16.64 -1.12
CA THR A 242 -27.41 -16.18 -1.71
C THR A 242 -26.18 -16.75 -1.01
N VAL A 243 -26.36 -17.68 -0.08
CA VAL A 243 -25.23 -18.24 0.68
C VAL A 243 -24.81 -19.60 0.15
N GLU A 244 -23.51 -19.86 0.18
CA GLU A 244 -22.89 -21.16 -0.05
C GLU A 244 -22.34 -21.67 1.27
N ILE A 245 -22.51 -22.96 1.55
CA ILE A 245 -22.12 -23.57 2.81
C ILE A 245 -21.10 -24.67 2.51
N ALA A 246 -19.93 -24.56 3.12
CA ALA A 246 -18.93 -25.62 3.14
C ALA A 246 -18.82 -26.19 4.56
N ILE A 247 -18.82 -27.52 4.68
CA ILE A 247 -18.69 -28.23 5.95
C ILE A 247 -17.42 -29.05 5.88
N GLU A 248 -16.54 -28.87 6.85
CA GLU A 248 -15.28 -29.58 6.98
C GLU A 248 -15.19 -30.23 8.37
N TYR A 249 -14.73 -31.46 8.42
CA TYR A 249 -14.42 -32.15 9.67
C TYR A 249 -12.99 -32.64 9.68
N ASP A 250 -12.19 -32.11 10.61
CA ASP A 250 -10.84 -32.62 10.85
C ASP A 250 -10.84 -33.70 11.94
N LYS A 251 -10.66 -34.93 11.52
CA LYS A 251 -10.62 -36.12 12.43
C LYS A 251 -9.45 -36.10 13.42
N LYS A 252 -8.36 -35.36 13.11
CA LYS A 252 -7.18 -35.31 14.00
C LYS A 252 -7.41 -34.42 15.20
N THR A 253 -8.09 -33.31 14.97
CA THR A 253 -8.39 -32.30 15.99
C THR A 253 -9.81 -32.38 16.51
N ASN A 254 -10.66 -33.22 15.91
CA ASN A 254 -12.11 -33.32 16.16
C ASN A 254 -12.82 -31.96 15.98
N ILE A 255 -12.33 -31.13 15.10
CA ILE A 255 -12.96 -29.84 14.79
C ILE A 255 -13.90 -30.01 13.62
N LEU A 256 -15.18 -29.72 13.88
CA LEU A 256 -16.22 -29.55 12.87
C LEU A 256 -16.32 -28.06 12.56
N ARG A 257 -16.05 -27.71 11.31
CA ARG A 257 -16.04 -26.31 10.82
C ARG A 257 -17.10 -26.14 9.75
N ILE A 258 -17.90 -25.10 9.88
CA ILE A 258 -18.78 -24.63 8.82
C ILE A 258 -18.33 -23.25 8.36
N CYS A 259 -18.04 -23.15 7.08
CA CYS A 259 -17.77 -21.88 6.40
C CYS A 259 -18.99 -21.52 5.56
N ILE A 260 -19.55 -20.35 5.79
CA ILE A 260 -20.64 -19.79 4.98
C ILE A 260 -20.12 -18.57 4.24
N HIS A 261 -20.35 -18.54 2.94
CA HIS A 261 -20.02 -17.41 2.08
C HIS A 261 -21.28 -16.89 1.39
N ARG A 262 -21.42 -15.58 1.28
CA ARG A 262 -22.42 -14.97 0.41
C ARG A 262 -21.98 -15.13 -1.03
N ARG A 263 -22.81 -15.74 -1.88
CA ARG A 263 -22.62 -15.75 -3.33
C ARG A 263 -22.88 -14.34 -3.87
N LEU A 264 -21.93 -13.78 -4.60
CA LEU A 264 -22.19 -12.58 -5.39
C LEU A 264 -23.25 -12.95 -6.45
N SER A 265 -24.43 -12.33 -6.40
CA SER A 265 -25.36 -12.42 -7.51
C SER A 265 -24.64 -11.92 -8.76
N LYS A 266 -24.78 -12.62 -9.89
CA LYS A 266 -24.28 -12.21 -11.21
C LYS A 266 -24.96 -10.89 -11.62
N VAL A 267 -24.49 -9.75 -11.13
CA VAL A 267 -25.05 -8.42 -11.45
C VAL A 267 -24.13 -7.65 -12.39
N TRP A 268 -23.14 -8.31 -13.00
CA TRP A 268 -22.30 -7.69 -14.04
C TRP A 268 -22.22 -8.63 -15.23
N GLN A 269 -23.29 -8.63 -16.06
CA GLN A 269 -23.22 -8.95 -17.49
C GLN A 269 -23.18 -7.65 -18.26
#